data_60decc3fe189f735a19ebbe498ecad65
#
_entry.id   60decc3fe189f735a19ebbe498ecad65
#
_cell.length_a   1.000
_cell.length_b   1.000
_cell.length_c   1.000
_cell.angle_alpha   90.00
_cell.angle_beta   90.00
_cell.angle_gamma   90.00
#
_symmetry.space_group_name_H-M   'P 1'
#
loop_
_entity.id
_entity.type
_entity.pdbx_description
1 polymer ?
#
loop_
_entity_poly.entity_id
_entity_poly.type
_entity_poly.pdbx_seq_one_letter_code
_entity_poly.pdbx_strand_id
1 'polypeptide(L)'
;MDLHKIDWSGIPWKQIRPGVEQKAFSGSAATIALHRLMPGHEPRPHSHPHEQIAYIVEGNMRFTIGDETHDIGPGGLVVIPGGVKHWGEVLGDVPVINIDVFTPKRPEYAP
;
A
#
# COMPACT_ATOMS: atom_id res chain seq x y z
N MET A 1 -0.42 26.58 -0.22
CA MET A 1 0.35 25.51 0.42
C MET A 1 1.50 25.11 -0.48
N ASP A 2 2.69 25.00 0.08
CA ASP A 2 3.85 24.50 -0.65
C ASP A 2 3.79 22.97 -0.67
N LEU A 3 3.56 22.40 -1.84
CA LEU A 3 3.47 20.96 -2.03
C LEU A 3 4.81 20.31 -2.40
N HIS A 4 5.89 21.11 -2.44
CA HIS A 4 7.20 20.58 -2.81
C HIS A 4 7.89 19.88 -1.65
N LYS A 5 7.45 20.12 -0.43
CA LYS A 5 8.00 19.45 0.73
C LYS A 5 6.92 19.18 1.77
N ILE A 6 6.73 17.91 2.05
CA ILE A 6 5.92 17.44 3.19
C ILE A 6 6.58 16.15 3.69
N ASP A 7 6.43 15.83 4.96
CA ASP A 7 6.88 14.56 5.48
C ASP A 7 5.71 13.80 6.14
N TRP A 8 5.91 12.53 6.39
CA TRP A 8 4.86 11.67 6.92
C TRP A 8 4.32 12.14 8.27
N SER A 9 5.12 12.84 9.07
CA SER A 9 4.68 13.35 10.37
C SER A 9 3.59 14.42 10.24
N GLY A 10 3.53 15.09 9.09
CA GLY A 10 2.49 16.08 8.78
C GLY A 10 1.18 15.47 8.29
N ILE A 11 1.11 14.15 8.12
CA ILE A 11 -0.07 13.48 7.65
C ILE A 11 -0.57 12.54 8.75
N PRO A 12 -1.82 12.69 9.23
CA PRO A 12 -2.34 11.81 10.26
C PRO A 12 -2.63 10.40 9.71
N TRP A 13 -2.48 9.39 10.57
CA TRP A 13 -2.94 8.05 10.25
C TRP A 13 -4.47 8.05 10.13
N LYS A 14 -4.96 7.38 9.10
CA LYS A 14 -6.37 7.13 8.89
C LYS A 14 -6.60 5.63 8.92
N GLN A 15 -7.48 5.16 9.82
CA GLN A 15 -7.89 3.77 9.80
C GLN A 15 -8.87 3.57 8.64
N ILE A 16 -8.51 2.71 7.68
CA ILE A 16 -9.35 2.44 6.51
C ILE A 16 -10.20 1.17 6.70
N ARG A 17 -9.78 0.28 7.58
CA ARG A 17 -10.54 -0.87 8.07
C ARG A 17 -9.80 -1.47 9.26
N PRO A 18 -10.40 -2.41 10.02
CA PRO A 18 -9.72 -3.01 11.16
C PRO A 18 -8.35 -3.59 10.77
N GLY A 19 -7.31 -3.17 11.49
CA GLY A 19 -5.95 -3.64 11.27
C GLY A 19 -5.22 -3.01 10.11
N VAL A 20 -5.80 -2.02 9.40
CA VAL A 20 -5.13 -1.35 8.29
C VAL A 20 -5.26 0.16 8.43
N GLU A 21 -4.11 0.83 8.53
CA GLU A 21 -4.01 2.29 8.61
C GLU A 21 -3.22 2.84 7.44
N GLN A 22 -3.51 4.09 7.07
CA GLN A 22 -2.97 4.72 5.87
C GLN A 22 -2.60 6.17 6.13
N LYS A 23 -1.47 6.58 5.53
CA LYS A 23 -1.15 7.97 5.23
C LYS A 23 -0.94 8.06 3.72
N ALA A 24 -1.46 9.09 3.08
CA ALA A 24 -1.33 9.22 1.63
C ALA A 24 -1.09 10.64 1.19
N PHE A 25 -0.40 10.79 0.06
CA PHE A 25 -0.06 12.08 -0.53
C PHE A 25 -0.05 11.93 -2.05
N SER A 26 -0.59 12.93 -2.75
CA SER A 26 -0.62 12.91 -4.22
C SER A 26 0.17 14.07 -4.81
N GLY A 27 0.94 13.75 -5.85
CA GLY A 27 1.41 14.73 -6.80
C GLY A 27 0.42 14.89 -7.95
N SER A 28 0.87 15.44 -9.07
CA SER A 28 -0.01 15.64 -10.24
C SER A 28 -0.31 14.34 -10.97
N ALA A 29 0.58 13.36 -10.92
CA ALA A 29 0.48 12.13 -11.73
C ALA A 29 0.47 10.85 -10.89
N ALA A 30 0.84 10.91 -9.62
CA ALA A 30 0.98 9.72 -8.79
C ALA A 30 0.52 9.97 -7.37
N THR A 31 0.12 8.91 -6.69
CA THR A 31 -0.17 8.90 -5.26
C THR A 31 0.79 7.95 -4.57
N ILE A 32 1.36 8.38 -3.45
CA ILE A 32 2.15 7.53 -2.58
C ILE A 32 1.38 7.30 -1.28
N ALA A 33 1.29 6.06 -0.83
CA ALA A 33 0.61 5.70 0.40
C ALA A 33 1.53 4.89 1.30
N LEU A 34 1.56 5.27 2.57
CA LEU A 34 2.21 4.51 3.63
C LEU A 34 1.14 3.72 4.36
N HIS A 35 1.25 2.40 4.35
CA HIS A 35 0.31 1.52 5.02
C HIS A 35 0.96 0.82 6.21
N ARG A 36 0.18 0.67 7.26
CA ARG A 36 0.51 -0.18 8.40
C ARG A 36 -0.56 -1.24 8.52
N LEU A 37 -0.14 -2.51 8.35
CA LEU A 37 -1.05 -3.65 8.39
C LEU A 37 -0.70 -4.51 9.59
N MET A 38 -1.71 -4.79 10.41
CA MET A 38 -1.55 -5.59 11.61
C MET A 38 -1.69 -7.08 11.29
N PRO A 39 -0.98 -7.95 12.04
CA PRO A 39 -1.21 -9.38 11.93
C PRO A 39 -2.68 -9.71 12.16
N GLY A 40 -3.22 -10.63 11.37
CA GLY A 40 -4.61 -11.04 11.51
C GLY A 40 -5.63 -10.13 10.84
N HIS A 41 -5.19 -9.04 10.16
CA HIS A 41 -6.13 -8.25 9.37
C HIS A 41 -6.75 -9.13 8.28
N GLU A 42 -8.00 -8.85 7.96
CA GLU A 42 -8.70 -9.59 6.91
C GLU A 42 -8.22 -9.15 5.53
N PRO A 43 -7.67 -10.05 4.70
CA PRO A 43 -7.31 -9.72 3.33
C PRO A 43 -8.53 -9.26 2.53
N ARG A 44 -8.34 -8.29 1.65
CA ARG A 44 -9.42 -7.74 0.84
C ARG A 44 -9.08 -7.79 -0.64
N PRO A 45 -9.48 -8.87 -1.34
CA PRO A 45 -9.29 -8.97 -2.78
C PRO A 45 -9.98 -7.83 -3.52
N HIS A 46 -9.25 -7.15 -4.39
CA HIS A 46 -9.77 -6.03 -5.16
C HIS A 46 -8.95 -5.82 -6.43
N SER A 47 -9.44 -4.96 -7.31
CA SER A 47 -8.71 -4.47 -8.46
C SER A 47 -8.99 -2.98 -8.64
N HIS A 48 -8.09 -2.31 -9.34
CA HIS A 48 -8.22 -0.90 -9.70
C HIS A 48 -7.47 -0.66 -11.01
N PRO A 49 -7.81 0.40 -11.76
CA PRO A 49 -7.13 0.67 -13.04
C PRO A 49 -5.68 1.13 -12.89
N HIS A 50 -5.27 1.58 -11.71
CA HIS A 50 -3.93 2.09 -11.45
C HIS A 50 -2.90 0.96 -11.47
N GLU A 51 -1.71 1.23 -12.02
CA GLU A 51 -0.54 0.43 -11.71
C GLU A 51 -0.14 0.72 -10.27
N GLN A 52 0.26 -0.32 -9.54
CA GLN A 52 0.72 -0.18 -8.16
C GLN A 52 2.10 -0.80 -8.03
N ILE A 53 3.01 -0.06 -7.39
CA ILE A 53 4.31 -0.60 -6.98
C ILE A 53 4.30 -0.64 -5.46
N ALA A 54 4.46 -1.83 -4.89
CA ALA A 54 4.52 -2.01 -3.45
C ALA A 54 5.95 -2.27 -3.01
N TYR A 55 6.36 -1.60 -1.92
CA TYR A 55 7.68 -1.74 -1.31
C TYR A 55 7.51 -2.04 0.17
N ILE A 56 8.08 -3.16 0.62
CA ILE A 56 8.01 -3.54 2.04
C ILE A 56 9.16 -2.89 2.80
N VAL A 57 8.81 -2.09 3.81
CA VAL A 57 9.78 -1.43 4.70
C VAL A 57 10.09 -2.31 5.89
N GLU A 58 9.05 -2.86 6.54
CA GLU A 58 9.16 -3.73 7.72
C GLU A 58 8.13 -4.84 7.63
N GLY A 59 8.47 -5.98 8.23
CA GLY A 59 7.59 -7.14 8.29
C GLY A 59 7.64 -7.98 7.02
N ASN A 60 6.77 -8.97 6.96
CA ASN A 60 6.70 -9.90 5.84
C ASN A 60 5.26 -10.01 5.36
N MET A 61 5.08 -10.00 4.07
CA MET A 61 3.76 -9.98 3.46
C MET A 61 3.66 -11.00 2.33
N ARG A 62 2.50 -11.64 2.24
CA ARG A 62 2.16 -12.47 1.09
C ARG A 62 1.24 -11.70 0.17
N PHE A 63 1.70 -11.45 -1.05
CA PHE A 63 0.88 -10.86 -2.10
C PHE A 63 0.37 -11.95 -3.03
N THR A 64 -0.92 -11.92 -3.32
CA THR A 64 -1.51 -12.68 -4.41
C THR A 64 -1.90 -11.69 -5.50
N ILE A 65 -1.38 -11.90 -6.70
CA ILE A 65 -1.56 -11.02 -7.86
C ILE A 65 -2.04 -11.90 -9.00
N GLY A 66 -3.32 -11.81 -9.34
CA GLY A 66 -3.94 -12.75 -10.26
C GLY A 66 -3.91 -14.15 -9.68
N ASP A 67 -3.20 -15.06 -10.34
CA ASP A 67 -3.00 -16.44 -9.90
C ASP A 67 -1.60 -16.72 -9.34
N GLU A 68 -0.77 -15.66 -9.17
CA GLU A 68 0.56 -15.78 -8.61
C GLU A 68 0.59 -15.34 -7.15
N THR A 69 1.39 -16.03 -6.34
CA THR A 69 1.58 -15.72 -4.93
C THR A 69 3.05 -15.53 -4.63
N HIS A 70 3.39 -14.43 -3.93
CA HIS A 70 4.75 -14.05 -3.61
C HIS A 70 4.87 -13.66 -2.15
N ASP A 71 5.85 -14.22 -1.45
CA ASP A 71 6.20 -13.82 -0.08
C ASP A 71 7.33 -12.80 -0.14
N ILE A 72 7.08 -11.61 0.41
CA ILE A 72 7.95 -10.45 0.28
C ILE A 72 8.35 -9.97 1.68
N GLY A 73 9.64 -9.83 1.89
CA GLY A 73 10.20 -9.26 3.11
C GLY A 73 10.75 -7.85 2.90
N PRO A 74 11.41 -7.27 3.94
CA PRO A 74 11.95 -5.91 3.85
C PRO A 74 12.88 -5.73 2.66
N GLY A 75 12.69 -4.63 1.94
CA GLY A 75 13.41 -4.33 0.71
C GLY A 75 12.80 -4.96 -0.54
N GLY A 76 11.80 -5.83 -0.39
CA GLY A 76 11.12 -6.45 -1.52
C GLY A 76 10.17 -5.49 -2.23
N LEU A 77 10.06 -5.68 -3.53
CA LEU A 77 9.23 -4.86 -4.41
C LEU A 77 8.36 -5.76 -5.26
N VAL A 78 7.10 -5.38 -5.47
CA VAL A 78 6.23 -6.04 -6.43
C VAL A 78 5.54 -4.99 -7.28
N VAL A 79 5.30 -5.34 -8.55
CA VAL A 79 4.49 -4.53 -9.47
C VAL A 79 3.15 -5.21 -9.64
N ILE A 80 2.08 -4.46 -9.42
CA ILE A 80 0.72 -4.93 -9.61
C ILE A 80 0.15 -4.19 -10.82
N PRO A 81 -0.05 -4.89 -11.94
CA PRO A 81 -0.60 -4.25 -13.13
C PRO A 81 -2.03 -3.74 -12.90
N GLY A 82 -2.40 -2.68 -13.60
CA GLY A 82 -3.77 -2.17 -13.56
C GLY A 82 -4.79 -3.23 -13.96
N GLY A 83 -5.90 -3.29 -13.26
CA GLY A 83 -7.00 -4.20 -13.54
C GLY A 83 -6.84 -5.62 -13.03
N VAL A 84 -5.68 -5.98 -12.50
CA VAL A 84 -5.44 -7.33 -11.98
C VAL A 84 -5.91 -7.44 -10.54
N LYS A 85 -6.72 -8.45 -10.25
CA LYS A 85 -7.19 -8.72 -8.88
C LYS A 85 -6.00 -9.10 -7.99
N HIS A 86 -5.93 -8.48 -6.83
CA HIS A 86 -4.83 -8.72 -5.91
C HIS A 86 -5.24 -8.49 -4.47
N TRP A 87 -4.44 -9.03 -3.54
CA TRP A 87 -4.56 -8.77 -2.11
C TRP A 87 -3.24 -9.10 -1.42
N GLY A 88 -3.09 -8.58 -0.21
CA GLY A 88 -1.94 -8.89 0.64
C GLY A 88 -2.40 -9.35 2.02
N GLU A 89 -1.59 -10.19 2.64
CA GLU A 89 -1.79 -10.61 4.01
C GLU A 89 -0.47 -10.61 4.77
N VAL A 90 -0.54 -10.24 6.06
CA VAL A 90 0.65 -10.23 6.92
C VAL A 90 1.05 -11.66 7.24
N LEU A 91 2.33 -11.96 7.08
CA LEU A 91 2.93 -13.21 7.53
C LEU A 91 3.60 -12.99 8.88
N GLY A 92 3.40 -13.95 9.79
CA GLY A 92 3.99 -13.85 11.12
C GLY A 92 3.18 -12.95 12.05
N ASP A 93 3.82 -12.49 13.12
CA ASP A 93 3.17 -11.81 14.24
C ASP A 93 3.64 -10.37 14.43
N VAL A 94 4.37 -9.81 13.47
CA VAL A 94 4.77 -8.39 13.49
C VAL A 94 4.05 -7.62 12.39
N PRO A 95 3.73 -6.32 12.63
CA PRO A 95 3.07 -5.51 11.62
C PRO A 95 3.93 -5.35 10.36
N VAL A 96 3.25 -5.16 9.23
CA VAL A 96 3.90 -4.77 7.98
C VAL A 96 3.79 -3.27 7.82
N ILE A 97 4.90 -2.63 7.47
CA ILE A 97 4.93 -1.26 6.97
C ILE A 97 5.30 -1.35 5.49
N ASN A 98 4.40 -0.89 4.63
CA ASN A 98 4.67 -0.87 3.20
C ASN A 98 4.33 0.47 2.58
N ILE A 99 5.03 0.78 1.49
CA ILE A 99 4.79 1.96 0.68
C ILE A 99 4.20 1.48 -0.64
N ASP A 100 3.09 2.09 -1.06
CA ASP A 100 2.46 1.85 -2.33
C ASP A 100 2.50 3.10 -3.18
N VAL A 101 2.95 2.96 -4.43
CA VAL A 101 2.91 4.03 -5.42
C VAL A 101 1.88 3.66 -6.47
N PHE A 102 0.94 4.58 -6.73
CA PHE A 102 -0.13 4.39 -7.72
C PHE A 102 0.03 5.39 -8.86
N THR A 103 -0.08 4.92 -10.09
CA THR A 103 -0.14 5.77 -11.29
C THR A 103 -1.27 5.31 -12.20
N PRO A 104 -2.09 6.25 -12.74
CA PRO A 104 -2.18 7.65 -12.38
C PRO A 104 -2.55 7.85 -10.91
N LYS A 105 -2.60 9.10 -10.46
CA LYS A 105 -2.91 9.38 -9.05
C LYS A 105 -4.28 8.83 -8.65
N ARG A 106 -4.41 8.54 -7.37
CA ARG A 106 -5.58 7.92 -6.76
C ARG A 106 -6.28 8.92 -5.82
N PRO A 107 -7.22 9.76 -6.36
CA PRO A 107 -7.78 10.88 -5.58
C PRO A 107 -8.56 10.45 -4.34
N GLU A 108 -9.12 9.25 -4.32
CA GLU A 108 -9.84 8.72 -3.15
C GLU A 108 -8.91 8.45 -1.98
N TYR A 109 -7.59 8.33 -2.21
CA TYR A 109 -6.60 8.21 -1.15
C TYR A 109 -6.10 9.59 -0.72
N ALA A 110 -5.70 10.42 -1.68
CA ALA A 110 -5.21 11.78 -1.43
C ALA A 110 -5.42 12.62 -2.70
N PRO A 111 -6.28 13.63 -2.64
CA PRO A 111 -6.58 14.47 -3.82
C PRO A 111 -5.38 15.29 -4.31
#